data_e191218549c47a9f2f347630af6ead3e
#
_entry.id   e191218549c47a9f2f347630af6ead3e
#
_cell.length_a   1.000
_cell.length_b   1.000
_cell.length_c   1.000
_cell.angle_alpha   90.00
_cell.angle_beta   90.00
_cell.angle_gamma   90.00
#
_symmetry.space_group_name_H-M   'P 1'
#
loop_
_entity.id
_entity.type
_entity.pdbx_description
1 polymer ?
#
loop_
_entity_poly.entity_id
_entity_poly.type
_entity_poly.pdbx_seq_one_letter_code
_entity_poly.pdbx_strand_id
1 'polypeptide(L)'
;MAEGYPVPTGEAVIEIEVKRSRFIGYTAPAATVEAARGFIESVRQRHPDASHHVYAFEVGHGASVTHGMSDDGEPSGTAGRPALVVVENHELGDVVAVVVRYFGGTKLGTGGLVRAYTQAVQQALSAVGREMKVEREDLVERAGSVEHVAHIGDLAR
;
A
#
# COMPACT_ATOMS: atom_id res chain seq x y z
N MET A 1 -26.33 10.33 -5.54
CA MET A 1 -25.10 11.05 -5.80
C MET A 1 -23.90 10.19 -5.50
N ALA A 2 -22.95 10.16 -6.39
CA ALA A 2 -21.75 9.35 -6.20
C ALA A 2 -20.81 10.04 -5.22
N GLU A 3 -20.22 9.24 -4.37
CA GLU A 3 -19.23 9.73 -3.43
C GLU A 3 -17.86 9.26 -3.85
N GLY A 4 -16.87 10.06 -3.55
CA GLY A 4 -15.52 9.74 -3.90
C GLY A 4 -14.64 9.52 -2.68
N TYR A 5 -13.48 8.97 -2.93
CA TYR A 5 -12.46 8.83 -1.90
C TYR A 5 -11.09 8.99 -2.56
N PRO A 6 -10.10 9.48 -1.80
CA PRO A 6 -8.78 9.71 -2.40
C PRO A 6 -8.04 8.40 -2.62
N VAL A 7 -7.35 8.33 -3.74
CA VAL A 7 -6.53 7.17 -4.11
C VAL A 7 -5.18 7.67 -4.60
N PRO A 8 -4.14 6.81 -4.58
CA PRO A 8 -2.84 7.20 -5.13
C PRO A 8 -2.92 7.41 -6.64
N THR A 9 -2.14 8.36 -7.15
CA THR A 9 -2.07 8.62 -8.59
C THR A 9 -0.93 7.85 -9.26
N GLY A 10 -0.01 7.29 -8.48
CA GLY A 10 1.12 6.56 -9.02
C GLY A 10 1.98 6.03 -7.90
N GLU A 11 3.18 5.60 -8.23
CA GLU A 11 4.12 5.07 -7.24
C GLU A 11 4.87 6.18 -6.55
N ALA A 12 5.23 5.93 -5.29
CA ALA A 12 6.18 6.76 -4.56
C ALA A 12 7.13 5.84 -3.82
N VAL A 13 8.33 6.34 -3.54
CA VAL A 13 9.33 5.59 -2.80
C VAL A 13 10.07 6.54 -1.86
N ILE A 14 10.30 6.06 -0.65
CA ILE A 14 11.11 6.79 0.34
C ILE A 14 12.09 5.81 0.97
N GLU A 15 13.07 6.33 1.64
CA GLU A 15 14.00 5.50 2.38
C GLU A 15 14.33 6.15 3.71
N ILE A 16 14.33 5.34 4.79
CA ILE A 16 14.81 5.79 6.09
C ILE A 16 15.85 4.79 6.58
N GLU A 17 16.71 5.24 7.48
CA GLU A 17 17.71 4.36 8.09
C GLU A 17 17.52 4.42 9.60
N VAL A 18 17.48 3.25 10.24
CA VAL A 18 17.35 3.13 11.69
C VAL A 18 18.36 2.09 12.15
N LYS A 19 19.32 2.48 12.98
CA LYS A 19 20.33 1.58 13.52
C LYS A 19 20.98 0.74 12.43
N ARG A 20 21.33 1.39 11.32
CA ARG A 20 22.00 0.83 10.14
C ARG A 20 21.10 -0.06 9.27
N SER A 21 19.87 -0.38 9.69
CA SER A 21 18.93 -1.03 8.79
C SER A 21 18.36 0.01 7.84
N ARG A 22 18.23 -0.36 6.58
CA ARG A 22 17.60 0.48 5.56
C ARG A 22 16.18 0.01 5.36
N PHE A 23 15.25 0.95 5.38
CA PHE A 23 13.83 0.68 5.16
C PHE A 23 13.40 1.48 3.94
N ILE A 24 13.05 0.80 2.86
CA ILE A 24 12.63 1.44 1.62
C ILE A 24 11.13 1.23 1.50
N GLY A 25 10.38 2.32 1.59
CA GLY A 25 8.91 2.26 1.58
C GLY A 25 8.37 2.64 0.21
N TYR A 26 7.54 1.77 -0.34
CA TYR A 26 6.86 1.97 -1.62
C TYR A 26 5.38 2.09 -1.38
N THR A 27 4.72 2.97 -2.13
CA THR A 27 3.27 3.02 -2.19
C THR A 27 2.85 3.07 -3.65
N ALA A 28 1.68 2.50 -3.94
CA ALA A 28 1.17 2.47 -5.30
C ALA A 28 -0.35 2.29 -5.26
N PRO A 29 -1.04 2.66 -6.34
CA PRO A 29 -2.47 2.37 -6.44
C PRO A 29 -2.71 0.88 -6.63
N ALA A 30 -3.81 0.38 -6.04
CA ALA A 30 -4.19 -1.02 -6.20
C ALA A 30 -5.72 -1.10 -6.11
N ALA A 31 -6.39 -1.15 -7.24
CA ALA A 31 -7.85 -1.18 -7.29
C ALA A 31 -8.41 -2.59 -7.01
N THR A 32 -7.57 -3.61 -7.02
CA THR A 32 -7.97 -4.99 -6.73
C THR A 32 -6.89 -5.65 -5.88
N VAL A 33 -7.27 -6.77 -5.24
CA VAL A 33 -6.29 -7.55 -4.47
C VAL A 33 -5.20 -8.09 -5.41
N GLU A 34 -5.58 -8.50 -6.62
CA GLU A 34 -4.60 -8.98 -7.59
C GLU A 34 -3.58 -7.89 -7.95
N ALA A 35 -4.06 -6.65 -8.11
CA ALA A 35 -3.16 -5.54 -8.41
C ALA A 35 -2.20 -5.28 -7.24
N ALA A 36 -2.72 -5.35 -6.00
CA ALA A 36 -1.87 -5.19 -4.82
C ALA A 36 -0.80 -6.26 -4.77
N ARG A 37 -1.17 -7.52 -4.99
CA ARG A 37 -0.21 -8.62 -4.96
C ARG A 37 0.79 -8.53 -6.10
N GLY A 38 0.36 -8.07 -7.26
CA GLY A 38 1.27 -7.85 -8.38
C GLY A 38 2.32 -6.80 -8.06
N PHE A 39 1.92 -5.72 -7.40
CA PHE A 39 2.86 -4.68 -7.01
C PHE A 39 3.85 -5.22 -5.96
N ILE A 40 3.34 -5.95 -4.96
CA ILE A 40 4.20 -6.56 -3.94
C ILE A 40 5.26 -7.43 -4.61
N GLU A 41 4.84 -8.26 -5.55
CA GLU A 41 5.78 -9.13 -6.26
C GLU A 41 6.80 -8.35 -7.06
N SER A 42 6.38 -7.25 -7.70
CA SER A 42 7.31 -6.43 -8.46
C SER A 42 8.39 -5.82 -7.55
N VAL A 43 8.01 -5.42 -6.33
CA VAL A 43 8.97 -4.89 -5.38
C VAL A 43 9.93 -5.99 -4.90
N ARG A 44 9.41 -7.20 -4.66
CA ARG A 44 10.28 -8.33 -4.30
C ARG A 44 11.34 -8.56 -5.37
N GLN A 45 10.96 -8.46 -6.62
CA GLN A 45 11.90 -8.66 -7.73
C GLN A 45 12.93 -7.54 -7.82
N ARG A 46 12.58 -6.33 -7.41
CA ARG A 46 13.53 -5.21 -7.38
C ARG A 46 14.55 -5.37 -6.26
N HIS A 47 14.21 -6.15 -5.21
CA HIS A 47 15.04 -6.29 -4.02
C HIS A 47 15.17 -7.75 -3.62
N PRO A 48 15.75 -8.59 -4.50
CA PRO A 48 15.81 -10.03 -4.19
C PRO A 48 16.72 -10.37 -3.01
N ASP A 49 17.64 -9.47 -2.65
CA ASP A 49 18.59 -9.71 -1.57
C ASP A 49 18.15 -9.10 -0.24
N ALA A 50 16.98 -8.50 -0.18
CA ALA A 50 16.54 -7.86 1.05
C ALA A 50 16.21 -8.88 2.12
N SER A 51 16.30 -8.46 3.37
CA SER A 51 15.98 -9.32 4.51
C SER A 51 14.49 -9.60 4.60
N HIS A 52 13.67 -8.59 4.36
CA HIS A 52 12.21 -8.70 4.49
C HIS A 52 11.51 -7.78 3.49
N HIS A 53 10.31 -8.21 3.03
CA HIS A 53 9.44 -7.41 2.17
C HIS A 53 8.08 -7.38 2.86
N VAL A 54 7.93 -6.50 3.81
CA VAL A 54 6.70 -6.32 4.60
C VAL A 54 5.69 -5.56 3.76
N TYR A 55 4.40 -5.92 3.88
CA TYR A 55 3.39 -5.19 3.12
C TYR A 55 2.10 -5.04 3.89
N ALA A 56 1.30 -4.08 3.44
CA ALA A 56 -0.09 -3.91 3.86
C ALA A 56 -0.84 -3.26 2.72
N PHE A 57 -2.12 -3.58 2.57
CA PHE A 57 -2.94 -2.95 1.54
C PHE A 57 -4.38 -2.80 2.00
N GLU A 58 -5.04 -1.84 1.41
CA GLU A 58 -6.46 -1.62 1.58
C GLU A 58 -7.06 -1.42 0.18
N VAL A 59 -7.98 -2.29 -0.20
CA VAL A 59 -8.63 -2.28 -1.49
C VAL A 59 -10.12 -2.10 -1.27
N GLY A 60 -10.73 -1.19 -2.03
CA GLY A 60 -12.14 -0.89 -1.90
C GLY A 60 -12.37 0.28 -0.96
N HIS A 61 -13.63 0.55 -0.69
CA HIS A 61 -14.05 1.68 0.12
C HIS A 61 -15.37 1.36 0.78
N GLY A 62 -15.57 1.91 1.98
CA GLY A 62 -16.83 1.72 2.70
C GLY A 62 -16.97 0.28 3.18
N ALA A 63 -18.13 -0.32 2.90
CA ALA A 63 -18.47 -1.63 3.42
C ALA A 63 -17.75 -2.77 2.71
N SER A 64 -17.12 -2.51 1.58
CA SER A 64 -16.51 -3.55 0.76
C SER A 64 -14.99 -3.53 0.81
N VAL A 65 -14.44 -3.05 1.92
CA VAL A 65 -12.99 -2.93 2.06
C VAL A 65 -12.36 -4.28 2.34
N THR A 66 -11.26 -4.57 1.66
CA THR A 66 -10.44 -5.76 1.88
C THR A 66 -9.05 -5.33 2.30
N HIS A 67 -8.54 -5.91 3.38
CA HIS A 67 -7.20 -5.62 3.88
C HIS A 67 -6.32 -6.85 3.78
N GLY A 68 -5.02 -6.62 3.64
CA GLY A 68 -4.02 -7.68 3.74
C GLY A 68 -2.75 -7.14 4.33
N MET A 69 -1.95 -8.03 4.90
CA MET A 69 -0.65 -7.65 5.47
C MET A 69 0.24 -8.87 5.62
N SER A 70 1.54 -8.64 5.78
CA SER A 70 2.50 -9.69 6.09
C SER A 70 3.70 -9.11 6.83
N ASP A 71 4.13 -9.80 7.87
CA ASP A 71 5.40 -9.50 8.56
C ASP A 71 6.61 -9.97 7.75
N ASP A 72 6.41 -10.86 6.81
CA ASP A 72 7.44 -11.43 5.95
C ASP A 72 8.72 -11.79 6.73
N GLY A 73 8.55 -12.57 7.81
CA GLY A 73 9.68 -13.06 8.58
C GLY A 73 10.15 -12.17 9.72
N GLU A 74 9.65 -10.96 9.84
CA GLU A 74 9.89 -10.18 11.05
C GLU A 74 9.13 -10.80 12.21
N PRO A 75 9.53 -10.54 13.46
CA PRO A 75 8.78 -11.08 14.60
C PRO A 75 7.30 -10.74 14.51
N SER A 76 6.46 -11.68 14.89
CA SER A 76 5.02 -11.57 14.74
C SER A 76 4.49 -10.26 15.32
N GLY A 77 3.72 -9.53 14.51
CA GLY A 77 3.06 -8.30 14.93
C GLY A 77 3.91 -7.06 14.94
N THR A 78 5.19 -7.15 14.53
CA THR A 78 6.10 -6.00 14.63
C THR A 78 6.22 -5.19 13.34
N ALA A 79 5.70 -5.68 12.24
CA ALA A 79 5.93 -5.05 10.94
C ALA A 79 4.66 -4.92 10.12
N GLY A 80 4.05 -6.04 9.74
CA GLY A 80 2.84 -5.99 8.91
C GLY A 80 1.68 -5.32 9.59
N ARG A 81 1.47 -5.61 10.87
CA ARG A 81 0.37 -4.99 11.62
C ARG A 81 0.55 -3.49 11.77
N PRO A 82 1.73 -2.98 12.18
CA PRO A 82 1.95 -1.54 12.20
C PRO A 82 1.74 -0.90 10.84
N ALA A 83 2.20 -1.55 9.77
CA ALA A 83 1.99 -1.03 8.42
C ALA A 83 0.50 -0.93 8.10
N LEU A 84 -0.27 -1.96 8.43
CA LEU A 84 -1.70 -1.96 8.16
C LEU A 84 -2.42 -0.89 8.97
N VAL A 85 -2.05 -0.69 10.24
CA VAL A 85 -2.67 0.34 11.07
C VAL A 85 -2.50 1.71 10.42
N VAL A 86 -1.31 2.00 9.87
CA VAL A 86 -1.09 3.28 9.21
C VAL A 86 -1.97 3.39 7.96
N VAL A 87 -2.03 2.32 7.15
CA VAL A 87 -2.85 2.31 5.94
C VAL A 87 -4.32 2.52 6.28
N GLU A 88 -4.82 1.82 7.30
CA GLU A 88 -6.22 1.93 7.70
C GLU A 88 -6.58 3.32 8.20
N ASN A 89 -5.64 3.98 8.85
CA ASN A 89 -5.89 5.30 9.45
C ASN A 89 -5.54 6.45 8.51
N HIS A 90 -5.02 6.14 7.32
CA HIS A 90 -4.79 7.14 6.30
C HIS A 90 -6.05 7.28 5.46
N GLU A 91 -6.24 8.44 4.85
CA GLU A 91 -7.47 8.66 4.09
C GLU A 91 -7.46 7.98 2.71
N LEU A 92 -6.32 7.52 2.20
CA LEU A 92 -6.24 6.90 0.89
C LEU A 92 -6.86 5.50 0.90
N GLY A 93 -7.67 5.22 -0.11
CA GLY A 93 -8.13 3.87 -0.40
C GLY A 93 -7.44 3.33 -1.64
N ASP A 94 -7.69 2.06 -1.98
CA ASP A 94 -7.09 1.41 -3.15
C ASP A 94 -5.58 1.61 -3.18
N VAL A 95 -4.92 1.26 -2.06
CA VAL A 95 -3.50 1.55 -1.88
C VAL A 95 -2.78 0.31 -1.36
N VAL A 96 -1.56 0.10 -1.85
CA VAL A 96 -0.66 -0.92 -1.34
C VAL A 96 0.63 -0.25 -0.90
N ALA A 97 1.13 -0.67 0.27
CA ALA A 97 2.41 -0.20 0.80
C ALA A 97 3.32 -1.41 1.00
N VAL A 98 4.57 -1.28 0.58
CA VAL A 98 5.57 -2.33 0.76
C VAL A 98 6.80 -1.69 1.40
N VAL A 99 7.30 -2.27 2.48
CA VAL A 99 8.51 -1.79 3.12
C VAL A 99 9.57 -2.88 3.01
N VAL A 100 10.63 -2.57 2.29
CA VAL A 100 11.76 -3.46 2.10
C VAL A 100 12.80 -3.13 3.16
N ARG A 101 13.26 -4.14 3.88
CA ARG A 101 14.28 -3.91 4.89
C ARG A 101 15.56 -4.66 4.56
N TYR A 102 16.69 -3.95 4.65
CA TYR A 102 18.01 -4.52 4.63
C TYR A 102 18.57 -4.42 6.04
N PHE A 103 18.74 -5.57 6.70
CA PHE A 103 19.24 -5.62 8.07
C PHE A 103 20.66 -5.06 8.12
N GLY A 104 20.91 -4.19 9.10
CA GLY A 104 22.20 -3.51 9.23
C GLY A 104 23.13 -4.04 10.31
N GLY A 105 22.81 -5.23 10.85
CA GLY A 105 23.68 -5.86 11.84
C GLY A 105 23.35 -5.52 13.29
N THR A 106 22.42 -4.59 13.52
CA THR A 106 22.01 -4.20 14.86
C THR A 106 20.51 -4.43 15.00
N LYS A 107 20.12 -5.17 16.04
CA LYS A 107 18.69 -5.44 16.27
C LYS A 107 18.00 -4.18 16.77
N LEU A 108 16.79 -3.95 16.27
CA LEU A 108 16.00 -2.81 16.69
C LEU A 108 15.15 -3.09 17.92
N GLY A 109 14.88 -4.37 18.20
CA GLY A 109 13.92 -4.75 19.22
C GLY A 109 12.50 -4.59 18.69
N THR A 110 11.52 -5.18 19.41
CA THR A 110 10.14 -5.16 18.95
C THR A 110 9.59 -3.74 18.84
N GLY A 111 9.83 -2.91 19.86
CA GLY A 111 9.37 -1.51 19.82
C GLY A 111 10.03 -0.72 18.71
N GLY A 112 11.31 -0.96 18.47
CA GLY A 112 12.03 -0.28 17.39
C GLY A 112 11.50 -0.68 16.02
N LEU A 113 11.18 -1.96 15.84
CA LEU A 113 10.60 -2.43 14.57
C LEU A 113 9.24 -1.78 14.32
N VAL A 114 8.37 -1.78 15.34
CA VAL A 114 7.05 -1.17 15.21
C VAL A 114 7.18 0.28 14.78
N ARG A 115 8.08 1.03 15.44
CA ARG A 115 8.28 2.45 15.11
C ARG A 115 8.82 2.64 13.71
N ALA A 116 9.79 1.81 13.31
CA ALA A 116 10.42 1.96 11.99
C ALA A 116 9.44 1.68 10.87
N TYR A 117 8.66 0.60 10.97
CA TYR A 117 7.68 0.28 9.94
C TYR A 117 6.56 1.30 9.91
N THR A 118 6.11 1.75 11.06
CA THR A 118 5.10 2.82 11.13
C THR A 118 5.59 4.07 10.41
N GLN A 119 6.81 4.49 10.72
CA GLN A 119 7.37 5.70 10.11
C GLN A 119 7.55 5.56 8.61
N ALA A 120 8.06 4.41 8.17
CA ALA A 120 8.29 4.19 6.74
C ALA A 120 6.99 4.27 5.96
N VAL A 121 5.92 3.63 6.47
CA VAL A 121 4.63 3.65 5.77
C VAL A 121 4.02 5.04 5.80
N GLN A 122 4.12 5.74 6.94
CA GLN A 122 3.62 7.12 7.02
C GLN A 122 4.29 8.01 5.98
N GLN A 123 5.61 7.92 5.87
CA GLN A 123 6.33 8.75 4.91
C GLN A 123 6.00 8.36 3.47
N ALA A 124 5.89 7.05 3.19
CA ALA A 124 5.57 6.59 1.84
C ALA A 124 4.17 7.03 1.42
N LEU A 125 3.20 6.98 2.33
CA LEU A 125 1.85 7.45 2.02
C LEU A 125 1.80 8.95 1.84
N SER A 126 2.63 9.69 2.59
CA SER A 126 2.67 11.14 2.45
C SER A 126 3.36 11.58 1.15
N ALA A 127 4.21 10.72 0.60
CA ALA A 127 4.97 11.05 -0.60
C ALA A 127 4.19 10.81 -1.90
N VAL A 128 3.15 9.98 -1.85
CA VAL A 128 2.42 9.63 -3.06
C VAL A 128 1.40 10.72 -3.40
N GLY A 129 1.26 11.00 -4.70
CA GLY A 129 0.21 11.92 -5.15
C GLY A 129 -1.15 11.27 -5.02
N ARG A 130 -2.19 12.08 -4.98
CA ARG A 130 -3.53 11.58 -4.78
C ARG A 130 -4.52 12.28 -5.70
N GLU A 131 -5.60 11.58 -5.97
CA GLU A 131 -6.74 12.12 -6.70
C GLU A 131 -8.00 11.50 -6.14
N MET A 132 -9.14 12.12 -6.43
CA MET A 132 -10.42 11.60 -5.97
C MET A 132 -10.92 10.55 -6.95
N LYS A 133 -11.24 9.37 -6.44
CA LYS A 133 -11.88 8.33 -7.22
C LYS A 133 -13.36 8.37 -6.90
N VAL A 134 -14.18 8.47 -7.95
CA VAL A 134 -15.62 8.53 -7.79
C VAL A 134 -16.17 7.12 -7.85
N GLU A 135 -17.06 6.78 -6.92
CA GLU A 135 -17.78 5.53 -6.98
C GLU A 135 -18.65 5.53 -8.23
N ARG A 136 -18.41 4.58 -9.11
CA ARG A 136 -19.08 4.57 -10.39
C ARG A 136 -20.01 3.37 -10.58
N GLU A 137 -20.10 2.57 -9.57
CA GLU A 137 -20.90 1.38 -9.62
C GLU A 137 -22.34 1.67 -10.04
N ASP A 138 -22.95 2.63 -9.35
CA ASP A 138 -24.31 3.01 -9.66
C ASP A 138 -24.45 3.59 -11.05
N LEU A 139 -23.47 4.36 -11.46
CA LEU A 139 -23.53 4.98 -12.78
C LEU A 139 -23.47 3.93 -13.87
N VAL A 140 -22.62 2.94 -13.71
CA VAL A 140 -22.52 1.86 -14.69
C VAL A 140 -23.82 1.10 -14.79
N GLU A 141 -24.38 0.76 -13.66
CA GLU A 141 -25.63 0.01 -13.66
C GLU A 141 -26.77 0.78 -14.29
N ARG A 142 -26.85 2.07 -13.98
CA ARG A 142 -27.91 2.90 -14.53
C ARG A 142 -27.76 3.10 -16.03
N ALA A 143 -26.51 3.19 -16.47
CA ALA A 143 -26.25 3.35 -17.89
C ALA A 143 -26.53 2.04 -18.66
N GLY A 144 -26.58 0.93 -17.94
CA GLY A 144 -26.74 -0.34 -18.60
C GLY A 144 -25.54 -0.74 -19.40
N SER A 145 -24.41 -0.12 -19.12
CA SER A 145 -23.35 -0.31 -19.84
C SER A 145 -22.10 0.02 -19.90
N VAL A 146 -21.59 0.30 -20.15
CA VAL A 146 -20.77 0.58 -20.47
C VAL A 146 -19.66 0.54 -20.51
N GLU A 147 -19.18 0.70 -20.59
CA GLU A 147 -18.18 0.63 -20.79
C GLU A 147 -17.27 0.62 -20.46
N HIS A 148 -17.10 0.48 -19.92
CA HIS A 148 -16.12 0.48 -19.61
C HIS A 148 -15.30 0.76 -19.61
N VAL A 149 -15.57 0.89 -19.19
CA VAL A 149 -14.87 1.15 -19.16
C VAL A 149 -13.87 1.34 -19.36
N ALA A 150 -13.97 1.58 -19.24
CA ALA A 150 -13.11 1.71 -19.38
C ALA A 150 -12.18 2.09 -19.44
N HIS A 151 -12.34 2.42 -18.97
CA HIS A 151 -11.66 2.58 -18.96
C HIS A 151 -11.06 2.86 -18.70
N ILE A 152 -11.36 3.20 -18.33
CA ILE A 152 -10.98 3.19 -18.12
C ILE A 152 -10.20 3.02 -18.22
N GLY A 153 -10.37 3.23 -17.87
CA GLY A 153 -9.84 2.77 -17.83
C GLY A 153 -9.23 2.75 -18.22
N ASP A 154 -9.43 2.89 -18.05
CA ASP A 154 -9.10 2.70 -18.40
C ASP A 154 -8.70 3.09 -18.71
N LEU A 155 -8.89 3.49 -18.31
CA LEU A 155 -8.64 3.56 -18.42
C LEU A 155 -7.96 3.61 -18.54
N ALA A 156 -8.28 3.78 -18.33
CA ALA A 156 -7.91 3.60 -18.31
C ALA A 156 -7.27 3.55 -18.46
N ARG A 157 -7.21 3.83 -18.19
CA ARG A 157 -6.96 3.51 -18.12
C ARG A 157 -6.55 3.30 -18.27
#